data_67de542e4ad4b6c760d7b5a62098181c
#
_entry.id   67de542e4ad4b6c760d7b5a62098181c
#
_cell.length_a   1.000
_cell.length_b   1.000
_cell.length_c   1.000
_cell.angle_alpha   90.00
_cell.angle_beta   90.00
_cell.angle_gamma   90.00
#
_symmetry.space_group_name_H-M   'P 1'
#
loop_
_entity.id
_entity.type
_entity.pdbx_description
1 polymer ?
#
loop_
_entity_poly.entity_id
_entity_poly.type
_entity_poly.pdbx_seq_one_letter_code
_entity_poly.pdbx_strand_id
1 'polypeptide(L)'
;MNRWMAPTAIAFSLLSGPILLGGSAMAQTAAGGNDSSAPVDISANEQEVINSQCKTIFRGAVEVLQDKARMRANVMTVYNRRAKPGKAASASSPNGGNDCGDVDRVEADGEVFYVTPEQSVRGDHAVYDYATDTIVVTGDVVAVRGQDVARGDRMTIKTKTNDVKMESNATGRGKTRVRAVVYPKQDKKPAGQP
;
A
#
# COMPACT_ATOMS: atom_id res chain seq x y z
N MET A 1 53.67 38.29 -7.71
CA MET A 1 54.63 38.63 -6.61
C MET A 1 54.37 37.64 -5.51
N ASN A 2 55.22 36.63 -5.46
CA ASN A 2 56.09 36.28 -4.32
C ASN A 2 55.34 35.77 -3.05
N ARG A 3 55.61 34.69 -2.45
CA ARG A 3 56.74 33.75 -2.25
C ARG A 3 56.24 32.68 -1.22
N TRP A 4 56.39 31.38 -1.48
CA TRP A 4 57.33 30.47 -0.84
C TRP A 4 57.24 30.38 0.71
N MET A 5 56.90 29.21 1.24
CA MET A 5 57.86 28.25 1.82
C MET A 5 57.15 27.05 2.51
N ALA A 6 57.56 25.84 2.10
CA ALA A 6 57.46 24.61 2.86
C ALA A 6 58.74 24.49 3.71
N PRO A 7 59.04 23.40 4.48
CA PRO A 7 58.30 22.28 5.06
C PRO A 7 58.65 22.05 6.52
N THR A 8 57.97 21.15 7.26
CA THR A 8 58.63 20.38 8.29
C THR A 8 57.93 19.04 8.49
N ALA A 9 58.66 17.98 8.20
CA ALA A 9 58.35 16.60 8.55
C ALA A 9 58.70 16.34 9.99
N ILE A 10 57.86 15.64 10.77
CA ILE A 10 58.27 14.85 11.92
C ILE A 10 57.59 13.49 11.88
N ALA A 11 58.41 12.47 11.98
CA ALA A 11 58.12 11.07 11.91
C ALA A 11 57.69 10.44 13.24
N PHE A 12 57.18 9.22 13.15
CA PHE A 12 57.19 8.10 14.10
C PHE A 12 56.10 8.07 15.19
N SER A 13 55.18 7.11 15.07
CA SER A 13 55.18 5.93 15.92
C SER A 13 54.19 4.87 15.46
N LEU A 14 54.69 3.72 15.11
CA LEU A 14 53.97 2.44 14.95
C LEU A 14 53.40 1.98 16.29
N LEU A 15 52.10 1.77 16.39
CA LEU A 15 51.51 0.89 17.39
C LEU A 15 50.46 0.02 16.67
N SER A 16 50.91 -1.18 16.38
CA SER A 16 50.08 -2.28 15.88
C SER A 16 49.13 -2.75 16.98
N GLY A 17 47.84 -2.52 16.83
CA GLY A 17 46.79 -3.15 17.63
C GLY A 17 45.84 -3.90 16.70
N PRO A 18 45.51 -5.17 16.98
CA PRO A 18 44.52 -5.90 16.16
C PRO A 18 43.12 -5.35 16.45
N ILE A 19 42.54 -4.63 15.50
CA ILE A 19 41.15 -4.27 15.53
C ILE A 19 40.32 -5.48 15.16
N LEU A 20 39.73 -6.14 16.16
CA LEU A 20 38.67 -7.11 15.97
C LEU A 20 37.43 -6.34 15.42
N LEU A 21 37.28 -6.37 14.11
CA LEU A 21 36.05 -5.96 13.44
C LEU A 21 34.95 -6.97 13.74
N GLY A 22 34.30 -6.81 14.89
CA GLY A 22 33.01 -7.42 15.17
C GLY A 22 31.95 -6.76 14.29
N GLY A 23 31.79 -7.23 13.08
CA GLY A 23 30.69 -6.84 12.22
C GLY A 23 29.39 -7.40 12.79
N SER A 24 28.66 -6.58 13.57
CA SER A 24 27.25 -6.86 13.87
C SER A 24 26.47 -6.75 12.57
N ALA A 25 26.23 -7.89 11.92
CA ALA A 25 25.25 -8.00 10.86
C ALA A 25 23.88 -7.68 11.49
N MET A 26 23.45 -6.43 11.38
CA MET A 26 22.06 -6.05 11.60
C MET A 26 21.25 -6.79 10.52
N ALA A 27 20.66 -7.91 10.90
CA ALA A 27 19.60 -8.53 10.11
C ALA A 27 18.45 -7.51 10.05
N GLN A 28 18.37 -6.75 8.97
CA GLN A 28 17.18 -6.01 8.62
C GLN A 28 16.11 -7.05 8.32
N THR A 29 15.27 -7.33 9.31
CA THR A 29 13.98 -7.95 9.06
C THR A 29 13.21 -6.96 8.20
N ALA A 30 13.15 -7.20 6.90
CA ALA A 30 12.25 -6.52 6.01
C ALA A 30 10.84 -6.76 6.57
N ALA A 31 10.28 -5.74 7.21
CA ALA A 31 8.87 -5.73 7.54
C ALA A 31 8.12 -5.90 6.23
N GLY A 32 7.36 -6.99 6.09
CA GLY A 32 6.66 -7.38 4.86
C GLY A 32 5.44 -6.50 4.55
N GLY A 33 5.49 -5.21 4.84
CA GLY A 33 4.47 -4.24 4.48
C GLY A 33 4.60 -3.79 3.03
N ASN A 34 3.48 -3.42 2.42
CA ASN A 34 3.48 -2.75 1.13
C ASN A 34 4.01 -1.31 1.27
N ASP A 35 4.92 -0.89 0.39
CA ASP A 35 5.42 0.48 0.37
C ASP A 35 4.42 1.40 -0.33
N SER A 36 3.66 2.17 0.44
CA SER A 36 2.68 3.13 -0.09
C SER A 36 3.31 4.36 -0.76
N SER A 37 4.62 4.54 -0.65
CA SER A 37 5.36 5.61 -1.36
C SER A 37 5.89 5.17 -2.72
N ALA A 38 5.80 3.87 -3.05
CA ALA A 38 6.18 3.34 -4.35
C ALA A 38 5.31 3.94 -5.47
N PRO A 39 5.86 4.11 -6.68
CA PRO A 39 5.09 4.55 -7.83
C PRO A 39 3.87 3.65 -8.06
N VAL A 40 2.76 4.26 -8.45
CA VAL A 40 1.53 3.56 -8.85
C VAL A 40 1.52 3.44 -10.36
N ASP A 41 1.47 2.22 -10.86
CA ASP A 41 1.28 1.92 -12.28
C ASP A 41 -0.16 1.49 -12.52
N ILE A 42 -0.85 2.15 -13.45
CA ILE A 42 -2.25 1.89 -13.79
C ILE A 42 -2.34 1.58 -15.28
N SER A 43 -2.89 0.42 -15.59
CA SER A 43 -3.23 0.01 -16.96
C SER A 43 -4.74 -0.19 -17.10
N ALA A 44 -5.29 0.20 -18.25
CA ALA A 44 -6.70 0.07 -18.59
C ALA A 44 -6.90 0.12 -20.12
N ASN A 45 -8.07 -0.26 -20.60
CA ASN A 45 -8.39 -0.12 -22.02
C ASN A 45 -8.64 1.33 -22.42
N GLU A 46 -9.16 2.16 -21.49
CA GLU A 46 -9.52 3.55 -21.71
C GLU A 46 -9.17 4.40 -20.50
N GLN A 47 -8.68 5.61 -20.74
CA GLN A 47 -8.49 6.65 -19.73
C GLN A 47 -9.18 7.93 -20.17
N GLU A 48 -9.98 8.51 -19.30
CA GLU A 48 -10.65 9.81 -19.48
C GLU A 48 -10.23 10.77 -18.38
N VAL A 49 -9.74 11.94 -18.75
CA VAL A 49 -9.36 13.00 -17.80
C VAL A 49 -10.36 14.15 -17.87
N ILE A 50 -11.03 14.44 -16.76
CA ILE A 50 -12.02 15.49 -16.63
C ILE A 50 -11.47 16.60 -15.72
N ASN A 51 -10.69 17.50 -16.30
CA ASN A 51 -9.98 18.55 -15.56
C ASN A 51 -10.89 19.47 -14.77
N SER A 52 -12.07 19.81 -15.30
CA SER A 52 -13.05 20.66 -14.61
C SER A 52 -13.57 20.06 -13.30
N GLN A 53 -13.47 18.72 -13.16
CA GLN A 53 -13.90 17.98 -11.98
C GLN A 53 -12.72 17.43 -11.15
N CYS A 54 -11.49 17.67 -11.57
CA CYS A 54 -10.31 17.05 -10.99
C CYS A 54 -10.45 15.52 -10.85
N LYS A 55 -10.89 14.86 -11.94
CA LYS A 55 -11.24 13.46 -11.96
C LYS A 55 -10.60 12.76 -13.16
N THR A 56 -10.06 11.57 -12.92
CA THR A 56 -9.62 10.64 -13.97
C THR A 56 -10.37 9.34 -13.85
N ILE A 57 -10.88 8.82 -14.96
CA ILE A 57 -11.61 7.56 -15.02
C ILE A 57 -10.83 6.60 -15.91
N PHE A 58 -10.58 5.41 -15.40
CA PHE A 58 -10.03 4.28 -16.13
C PHE A 58 -11.11 3.24 -16.33
N ARG A 59 -11.26 2.70 -17.55
CA ARG A 59 -12.30 1.73 -17.87
C ARG A 59 -11.72 0.54 -18.61
N GLY A 60 -12.27 -0.63 -18.30
CA GLY A 60 -12.00 -1.89 -18.96
C GLY A 60 -10.69 -2.53 -18.52
N ALA A 61 -10.80 -3.70 -17.86
CA ALA A 61 -9.68 -4.51 -17.38
C ALA A 61 -8.63 -3.67 -16.60
N VAL A 62 -9.09 -2.80 -15.70
CA VAL A 62 -8.20 -1.93 -14.92
C VAL A 62 -7.32 -2.78 -14.03
N GLU A 63 -6.01 -2.56 -14.11
CA GLU A 63 -5.02 -3.18 -13.24
C GLU A 63 -4.12 -2.09 -12.65
N VAL A 64 -3.93 -2.14 -11.33
CA VAL A 64 -3.08 -1.23 -10.58
C VAL A 64 -2.01 -2.01 -9.87
N LEU A 65 -0.78 -1.56 -9.99
CA LEU A 65 0.39 -2.11 -9.33
C LEU A 65 1.04 -1.03 -8.46
N GLN A 66 1.29 -1.35 -7.21
CA GLN A 66 2.07 -0.51 -6.32
C GLN A 66 2.91 -1.39 -5.40
N ASP A 67 4.24 -1.36 -5.57
CA ASP A 67 5.16 -2.27 -4.91
C ASP A 67 4.70 -3.75 -5.09
N LYS A 68 4.30 -4.41 -4.02
CA LYS A 68 3.82 -5.80 -4.03
C LYS A 68 2.29 -5.92 -4.05
N ALA A 69 1.59 -4.79 -3.96
CA ALA A 69 0.13 -4.77 -4.04
C ALA A 69 -0.33 -4.72 -5.48
N ARG A 70 -1.39 -5.45 -5.77
CA ARG A 70 -2.10 -5.44 -7.05
C ARG A 70 -3.58 -5.26 -6.80
N MET A 71 -4.21 -4.39 -7.58
CA MET A 71 -5.66 -4.26 -7.60
C MET A 71 -6.18 -4.44 -9.03
N ARG A 72 -7.36 -5.04 -9.16
CA ARG A 72 -8.10 -5.16 -10.41
C ARG A 72 -9.53 -4.69 -10.21
N ALA A 73 -10.10 -4.09 -11.25
CA ALA A 73 -11.50 -3.66 -11.29
C ALA A 73 -11.96 -3.49 -12.74
N ASN A 74 -13.26 -3.37 -12.98
CA ASN A 74 -13.78 -3.03 -14.29
C ASN A 74 -13.66 -1.54 -14.59
N VAL A 75 -13.87 -0.69 -13.57
CA VAL A 75 -13.74 0.76 -13.64
C VAL A 75 -13.01 1.25 -12.40
N MET A 76 -12.14 2.25 -12.58
CA MET A 76 -11.52 2.99 -11.49
C MET A 76 -11.67 4.48 -11.71
N THR A 77 -12.05 5.20 -10.67
CA THR A 77 -12.14 6.65 -10.67
C THR A 77 -11.21 7.23 -9.61
N VAL A 78 -10.30 8.07 -10.05
CA VAL A 78 -9.38 8.83 -9.18
C VAL A 78 -9.91 10.25 -9.06
N TYR A 79 -10.14 10.69 -7.84
CA TYR A 79 -10.54 12.05 -7.50
C TYR A 79 -9.37 12.79 -6.88
N ASN A 80 -9.09 13.97 -7.39
CA ASN A 80 -8.08 14.87 -6.86
C ASN A 80 -8.73 16.08 -6.17
N ARG A 81 -8.08 16.60 -5.14
CA ARG A 81 -8.48 17.87 -4.53
C ARG A 81 -8.27 19.01 -5.52
N ARG A 82 -9.11 20.03 -5.47
CA ARG A 82 -8.78 21.28 -6.13
C ARG A 82 -7.55 21.90 -5.46
N ALA A 83 -6.58 22.33 -6.26
CA ALA A 83 -5.43 23.06 -5.75
C ALA A 83 -5.90 24.38 -5.11
N LYS A 84 -5.28 24.72 -3.98
CA LYS A 84 -5.52 26.05 -3.39
C LYS A 84 -4.85 27.10 -4.28
N PRO A 85 -5.47 28.29 -4.47
CA PRO A 85 -4.84 29.38 -5.20
C PRO A 85 -3.41 29.65 -4.69
N GLY A 86 -2.43 29.70 -5.60
CA GLY A 86 -1.04 29.97 -5.28
C GLY A 86 -0.18 28.73 -4.91
N LYS A 87 -0.75 27.51 -4.90
CA LYS A 87 0.01 26.28 -4.70
C LYS A 87 0.11 25.51 -6.04
N ALA A 88 1.32 25.14 -6.44
CA ALA A 88 1.53 24.38 -7.67
C ALA A 88 0.74 23.05 -7.62
N ALA A 89 0.18 22.62 -8.74
CA ALA A 89 -0.44 21.33 -8.89
C ALA A 89 0.57 20.21 -8.59
N SER A 90 0.13 19.13 -7.96
CA SER A 90 1.00 17.99 -7.67
C SER A 90 1.34 17.24 -8.96
N ALA A 91 2.63 17.10 -9.24
CA ALA A 91 3.11 16.36 -10.41
C ALA A 91 2.84 14.85 -10.34
N SER A 92 2.45 14.35 -9.17
CA SER A 92 2.20 12.91 -8.92
C SER A 92 0.76 12.48 -9.23
N SER A 93 -0.07 13.39 -9.74
CA SER A 93 -1.46 13.08 -10.05
C SER A 93 -1.65 12.75 -11.53
N PRO A 94 -2.51 11.78 -11.89
CA PRO A 94 -2.93 11.56 -13.28
C PRO A 94 -3.49 12.81 -13.96
N ASN A 95 -3.96 13.79 -13.19
CA ASN A 95 -4.44 15.10 -13.62
C ASN A 95 -3.38 16.22 -13.49
N GLY A 96 -2.11 15.87 -13.33
CA GLY A 96 -1.03 16.85 -13.14
C GLY A 96 -0.97 17.88 -14.26
N GLY A 97 -1.04 19.16 -13.92
CA GLY A 97 -0.90 20.28 -14.86
C GLY A 97 -2.07 21.27 -14.88
N ASN A 98 -3.20 20.98 -14.19
CA ASN A 98 -4.31 21.89 -14.00
C ASN A 98 -4.47 22.27 -12.53
N ASP A 99 -5.51 23.01 -12.17
CA ASP A 99 -5.83 23.40 -10.79
C ASP A 99 -6.17 22.23 -9.86
N CYS A 100 -5.70 21.02 -10.17
CA CYS A 100 -5.96 19.79 -9.42
C CYS A 100 -4.70 19.38 -8.63
N GLY A 101 -4.86 19.25 -7.32
CA GLY A 101 -3.81 18.87 -6.38
C GLY A 101 -3.69 17.36 -6.16
N ASP A 102 -3.34 16.98 -4.93
CA ASP A 102 -3.12 15.58 -4.54
C ASP A 102 -4.38 14.72 -4.69
N VAL A 103 -4.19 13.41 -4.80
CA VAL A 103 -5.29 12.44 -4.78
C VAL A 103 -6.02 12.52 -3.44
N ASP A 104 -7.33 12.59 -3.50
CA ASP A 104 -8.23 12.63 -2.36
C ASP A 104 -8.86 11.27 -2.09
N ARG A 105 -9.37 10.65 -3.15
CA ARG A 105 -10.11 9.40 -3.09
C ARG A 105 -9.95 8.61 -4.39
N VAL A 106 -9.95 7.29 -4.25
CA VAL A 106 -10.02 6.36 -5.38
C VAL A 106 -11.21 5.45 -5.17
N GLU A 107 -12.03 5.29 -6.21
CA GLU A 107 -13.15 4.34 -6.26
C GLU A 107 -12.86 3.28 -7.31
N ALA A 108 -13.15 2.03 -6.99
CA ALA A 108 -13.04 0.91 -7.90
C ALA A 108 -14.36 0.15 -7.93
N ASP A 109 -14.86 -0.11 -9.12
CA ASP A 109 -16.16 -0.72 -9.37
C ASP A 109 -16.05 -1.95 -10.25
N GLY A 110 -16.82 -2.97 -9.89
CA GLY A 110 -17.00 -4.21 -10.64
C GLY A 110 -15.82 -5.18 -10.51
N GLU A 111 -16.08 -6.33 -9.90
CA GLU A 111 -15.12 -7.43 -9.71
C GLU A 111 -13.80 -6.97 -9.11
N VAL A 112 -13.89 -6.24 -7.99
CA VAL A 112 -12.70 -5.73 -7.31
C VAL A 112 -11.92 -6.86 -6.68
N PHE A 113 -10.64 -6.96 -7.03
CA PHE A 113 -9.65 -7.83 -6.39
C PHE A 113 -8.48 -7.00 -5.90
N TYR A 114 -8.17 -7.12 -4.62
CA TYR A 114 -7.00 -6.52 -4.01
C TYR A 114 -6.12 -7.63 -3.43
N VAL A 115 -4.87 -7.68 -3.82
CA VAL A 115 -3.92 -8.73 -3.46
C VAL A 115 -2.64 -8.11 -2.94
N THR A 116 -2.18 -8.56 -1.80
CA THR A 116 -0.84 -8.33 -1.25
C THR A 116 -0.18 -9.67 -0.96
N PRO A 117 1.12 -9.72 -0.60
CA PRO A 117 1.76 -10.98 -0.18
C PRO A 117 1.06 -11.68 0.98
N GLU A 118 0.40 -10.91 1.86
CA GLU A 118 -0.19 -11.41 3.10
C GLU A 118 -1.66 -11.81 2.93
N GLN A 119 -2.39 -11.17 2.01
CA GLN A 119 -3.83 -11.37 1.90
C GLN A 119 -4.36 -11.08 0.50
N SER A 120 -5.52 -11.65 0.21
CA SER A 120 -6.34 -11.27 -0.93
C SER A 120 -7.75 -10.91 -0.47
N VAL A 121 -8.33 -9.88 -1.09
CA VAL A 121 -9.68 -9.41 -0.81
C VAL A 121 -10.42 -9.29 -2.12
N ARG A 122 -11.65 -9.80 -2.17
CA ARG A 122 -12.59 -9.64 -3.28
C ARG A 122 -13.84 -8.92 -2.81
N GLY A 123 -14.45 -8.12 -3.68
CA GLY A 123 -15.74 -7.47 -3.48
C GLY A 123 -16.25 -6.87 -4.79
N ASP A 124 -17.39 -6.19 -4.75
CA ASP A 124 -17.99 -5.58 -5.94
C ASP A 124 -17.57 -4.12 -6.11
N HIS A 125 -17.28 -3.44 -5.00
CA HIS A 125 -16.90 -2.04 -4.97
C HIS A 125 -15.87 -1.78 -3.87
N ALA A 126 -14.90 -0.90 -4.12
CA ALA A 126 -13.95 -0.45 -3.12
C ALA A 126 -13.73 1.06 -3.19
N VAL A 127 -13.53 1.67 -2.04
CA VAL A 127 -13.17 3.08 -1.89
C VAL A 127 -11.92 3.18 -1.03
N TYR A 128 -10.90 3.86 -1.52
CA TYR A 128 -9.77 4.29 -0.73
C TYR A 128 -9.86 5.79 -0.48
N ASP A 129 -9.96 6.17 0.77
CA ASP A 129 -9.95 7.55 1.25
C ASP A 129 -8.56 7.88 1.81
N TYR A 130 -7.85 8.79 1.15
CA TYR A 130 -6.49 9.18 1.50
C TYR A 130 -6.43 10.06 2.76
N ALA A 131 -7.51 10.77 3.10
CA ALA A 131 -7.53 11.62 4.29
C ALA A 131 -7.57 10.79 5.58
N THR A 132 -8.25 9.65 5.52
CA THR A 132 -8.43 8.73 6.66
C THR A 132 -7.54 7.49 6.59
N ASP A 133 -6.79 7.31 5.51
CA ASP A 133 -6.01 6.11 5.21
C ASP A 133 -6.84 4.82 5.36
N THR A 134 -8.06 4.85 4.81
CA THR A 134 -9.03 3.78 4.97
C THR A 134 -9.47 3.23 3.63
N ILE A 135 -9.40 1.91 3.47
CA ILE A 135 -10.01 1.19 2.35
C ILE A 135 -11.32 0.56 2.86
N VAL A 136 -12.39 0.79 2.12
CA VAL A 136 -13.68 0.16 2.36
C VAL A 136 -14.04 -0.68 1.14
N VAL A 137 -14.23 -1.98 1.34
CA VAL A 137 -14.69 -2.93 0.30
C VAL A 137 -16.11 -3.34 0.64
N THR A 138 -16.99 -3.38 -0.36
CA THR A 138 -18.40 -3.76 -0.22
C THR A 138 -18.85 -4.71 -1.32
N GLY A 139 -19.95 -5.45 -1.07
CA GLY A 139 -20.55 -6.41 -1.99
C GLY A 139 -19.86 -7.79 -1.97
N ASP A 140 -20.50 -8.79 -1.37
CA ASP A 140 -20.02 -10.19 -1.22
C ASP A 140 -18.52 -10.30 -0.92
N VAL A 141 -18.10 -9.63 0.16
CA VAL A 141 -16.69 -9.51 0.50
C VAL A 141 -16.14 -10.84 0.98
N VAL A 142 -15.05 -11.27 0.34
CA VAL A 142 -14.27 -12.44 0.76
C VAL A 142 -12.83 -12.00 0.97
N ALA A 143 -12.32 -12.21 2.19
CA ALA A 143 -10.92 -11.98 2.53
C ALA A 143 -10.23 -13.30 2.88
N VAL A 144 -9.05 -13.53 2.32
CA VAL A 144 -8.23 -14.73 2.53
C VAL A 144 -6.85 -14.29 3.02
N ARG A 145 -6.40 -14.88 4.12
CA ARG A 145 -5.05 -14.69 4.67
C ARG A 145 -4.44 -16.07 5.00
N GLY A 146 -3.50 -16.51 4.17
CA GLY A 146 -3.00 -17.88 4.25
C GLY A 146 -4.12 -18.88 4.05
N GLN A 147 -4.47 -19.63 5.09
CA GLN A 147 -5.59 -20.61 5.08
C GLN A 147 -6.88 -20.02 5.67
N ASP A 148 -6.80 -18.89 6.35
CA ASP A 148 -7.94 -18.25 6.98
C ASP A 148 -8.82 -17.55 5.96
N VAL A 149 -10.14 -17.70 6.09
CA VAL A 149 -11.12 -17.09 5.19
C VAL A 149 -12.17 -16.35 6.00
N ALA A 150 -12.43 -15.09 5.68
CA ALA A 150 -13.53 -14.31 6.25
C ALA A 150 -14.47 -13.86 5.12
N ARG A 151 -15.79 -13.86 5.41
CA ARG A 151 -16.84 -13.40 4.49
C ARG A 151 -17.80 -12.46 5.19
N GLY A 152 -18.26 -11.45 4.47
CA GLY A 152 -19.21 -10.45 4.95
C GLY A 152 -19.67 -9.54 3.79
N ASP A 153 -20.43 -8.50 4.12
CA ASP A 153 -20.95 -7.58 3.11
C ASP A 153 -20.13 -6.29 3.01
N ARG A 154 -19.32 -6.00 4.04
CA ARG A 154 -18.46 -4.83 4.11
C ARG A 154 -17.18 -5.15 4.90
N MET A 155 -16.05 -4.73 4.37
CA MET A 155 -14.76 -4.80 5.02
C MET A 155 -14.14 -3.41 5.06
N THR A 156 -13.68 -2.99 6.22
CA THR A 156 -12.96 -1.74 6.41
C THR A 156 -11.53 -2.07 6.84
N ILE A 157 -10.56 -1.52 6.14
CA ILE A 157 -9.12 -1.71 6.39
C ILE A 157 -8.50 -0.34 6.68
N LYS A 158 -7.86 -0.19 7.83
CA LYS A 158 -7.02 0.97 8.12
C LYS A 158 -5.59 0.67 7.67
N THR A 159 -5.13 1.32 6.62
CA THR A 159 -3.85 0.97 5.98
C THR A 159 -2.63 1.22 6.85
N LYS A 160 -2.68 2.23 7.74
CA LYS A 160 -1.58 2.55 8.66
C LYS A 160 -1.39 1.55 9.80
N THR A 161 -2.49 1.02 10.34
CA THR A 161 -2.47 0.11 11.50
C THR A 161 -2.70 -1.34 11.11
N ASN A 162 -3.08 -1.61 9.85
CA ASN A 162 -3.56 -2.90 9.36
C ASN A 162 -4.77 -3.46 10.14
N ASP A 163 -5.52 -2.57 10.82
CA ASP A 163 -6.76 -2.96 11.47
C ASP A 163 -7.80 -3.31 10.42
N VAL A 164 -8.47 -4.42 10.61
CA VAL A 164 -9.50 -4.92 9.70
C VAL A 164 -10.79 -5.13 10.48
N LYS A 165 -11.89 -4.57 9.95
CA LYS A 165 -13.25 -4.81 10.44
C LYS A 165 -14.10 -5.41 9.34
N MET A 166 -14.71 -6.56 9.60
CA MET A 166 -15.68 -7.19 8.70
C MET A 166 -17.08 -7.02 9.28
N GLU A 167 -18.03 -6.63 8.45
CA GLU A 167 -19.43 -6.40 8.83
C GLU A 167 -20.34 -7.13 7.84
N SER A 168 -21.50 -7.52 8.32
CA SER A 168 -22.61 -8.03 7.51
C SER A 168 -23.84 -7.19 7.75
N ASN A 169 -24.68 -7.03 6.72
CA ASN A 169 -25.97 -6.36 6.83
C ASN A 169 -26.93 -7.21 7.67
N ALA A 170 -26.87 -7.01 9.00
CA ALA A 170 -27.66 -7.79 9.97
C ALA A 170 -29.12 -7.32 10.09
N THR A 171 -29.61 -6.40 9.24
CA THR A 171 -30.96 -5.84 9.30
C THR A 171 -31.84 -6.38 8.19
N GLY A 172 -32.90 -7.13 8.55
CA GLY A 172 -33.93 -7.62 7.62
C GLY A 172 -34.11 -9.15 7.58
N ARG A 173 -35.07 -9.62 6.79
CA ARG A 173 -35.25 -11.03 6.44
C ARG A 173 -34.13 -11.43 5.47
N GLY A 174 -33.28 -12.37 5.84
CA GLY A 174 -32.13 -12.80 5.04
C GLY A 174 -30.79 -12.37 5.63
N LYS A 175 -30.73 -12.18 6.95
CA LYS A 175 -29.52 -11.78 7.69
C LYS A 175 -28.34 -12.69 7.35
N THR A 176 -27.38 -12.19 6.59
CA THR A 176 -26.06 -12.80 6.50
C THR A 176 -25.27 -12.45 7.78
N ARG A 177 -24.51 -13.40 8.28
CA ARG A 177 -23.58 -13.18 9.39
C ARG A 177 -22.16 -13.21 8.83
N VAL A 178 -21.27 -12.43 9.41
CA VAL A 178 -19.85 -12.62 9.17
C VAL A 178 -19.49 -14.08 9.47
N ARG A 179 -18.86 -14.73 8.52
CA ARG A 179 -18.32 -16.09 8.70
C ARG A 179 -16.81 -16.02 8.60
N ALA A 180 -16.15 -16.65 9.56
CA ALA A 180 -14.71 -16.84 9.52
C ALA A 180 -14.39 -18.33 9.71
N VAL A 181 -13.45 -18.83 8.91
CA VAL A 181 -12.80 -20.12 9.08
C VAL A 181 -11.35 -19.82 9.40
N VAL A 182 -10.89 -20.25 10.56
CA VAL A 182 -9.55 -19.99 11.07
C VAL A 182 -8.85 -21.33 11.30
N TYR A 183 -7.66 -21.47 10.79
CA TYR A 183 -6.81 -22.64 11.01
C TYR A 183 -5.81 -22.35 12.13
N PRO A 184 -5.95 -22.98 13.32
CA PRO A 184 -5.01 -22.80 14.41
C PRO A 184 -3.60 -23.22 13.94
N LYS A 185 -2.60 -22.38 14.17
CA LYS A 185 -1.21 -22.77 13.95
C LYS A 185 -0.90 -23.91 14.92
N GLN A 186 -0.62 -25.09 14.39
CA GLN A 186 -0.07 -26.18 15.22
C GLN A 186 1.40 -25.81 15.49
N ASP A 187 1.73 -25.46 16.72
CA ASP A 187 3.10 -25.42 17.18
C ASP A 187 3.68 -26.83 16.98
N LYS A 188 4.60 -26.99 16.04
CA LYS A 188 5.39 -28.22 15.95
C LYS A 188 6.14 -28.35 17.27
N LYS A 189 5.61 -29.21 18.18
CA LYS A 189 6.34 -29.65 19.35
C LYS A 189 7.69 -30.16 18.85
N PRO A 190 8.81 -29.63 19.33
CA PRO A 190 10.12 -30.15 18.91
C PRO A 190 10.11 -31.64 19.19
N ALA A 191 10.38 -32.45 18.17
CA ALA A 191 10.56 -33.88 18.31
C ALA A 191 11.69 -34.08 19.33
N GLY A 192 11.31 -34.69 20.48
CA GLY A 192 12.25 -34.96 21.55
C GLY A 192 13.44 -35.72 20.98
N GLN A 193 14.61 -35.16 21.21
CA GLN A 193 15.85 -35.91 21.08
C GLN A 193 15.83 -37.04 22.12
N PRO A 194 16.24 -38.27 21.73
CA PRO A 194 16.42 -39.38 22.65
C PRO A 194 17.55 -39.14 23.65
#